data_702db78eaf7b8f7fe3f65bc11fbac55b
#
_entry.id   702db78eaf7b8f7fe3f65bc11fbac55b
#
_cell.length_a   1.000
_cell.length_b   1.000
_cell.length_c   1.000
_cell.angle_alpha   90.00
_cell.angle_beta   90.00
_cell.angle_gamma   90.00
#
_symmetry.space_group_name_H-M   'P 1'
#
loop_
_entity.id
_entity.type
_entity.pdbx_description
1 polymer ?
#
loop_
_entity_poly.entity_id
_entity_poly.type
_entity_poly.pdbx_seq_one_letter_code
_entity_poly.pdbx_strand_id
1 'polypeptide(L)'
;VKASARFIPVSLVTMVIGAFSVGLVGMLLGQGFGHSILYVSFPQMVGGMGAGILPLSKIYASNLHGDQATIFSQLAPATTLGNILAIIGAVLISKVFVNSKSNGHGVLIPVNKDELKKEKLNLNPTDIGVGMMFAFTIFLLGVICNAFVPKIHSYAFMIIIVFILKALDVVPKTLENCVVMFNQVIMSNLTHAVLAGIGLSLIDLATLAKAMNVQFIILSLTSVVAMGLAAAIIGEFVGLFPVETAIGAGMINNSMGGTGNIAVLSASDRMEMIAFAQMANRLSGAIILILGGLLASMLN
;
A
#
# COMPACT_ATOMS: atom_id res chain seq x y z
N VAL A 1 -4.43 10.48 -17.48
CA VAL A 1 -5.84 10.19 -17.14
C VAL A 1 -6.27 8.80 -17.62
N LYS A 2 -6.18 8.46 -18.93
CA LYS A 2 -6.64 7.15 -19.46
C LYS A 2 -5.93 5.95 -18.81
N ALA A 3 -4.60 6.03 -18.60
CA ALA A 3 -3.83 4.97 -17.96
C ALA A 3 -4.26 4.77 -16.49
N SER A 4 -4.40 5.86 -15.73
CA SER A 4 -4.83 5.81 -14.33
C SER A 4 -6.24 5.26 -14.18
N ALA A 5 -7.18 5.66 -15.06
CA ALA A 5 -8.56 5.19 -15.04
C ALA A 5 -8.69 3.67 -15.26
N ARG A 6 -7.76 3.06 -16.01
CA ARG A 6 -7.72 1.60 -16.20
C ARG A 6 -6.93 0.91 -15.10
N PHE A 7 -5.83 1.51 -14.66
CA PHE A 7 -4.91 0.91 -13.71
C PHE A 7 -5.50 0.80 -12.29
N ILE A 8 -6.22 1.82 -11.80
CA ILE A 8 -6.81 1.82 -10.46
C ILE A 8 -7.79 0.65 -10.24
N PRO A 9 -8.80 0.42 -11.12
CA PRO A 9 -9.69 -0.72 -10.97
C PRO A 9 -8.94 -2.06 -10.99
N VAL A 10 -7.93 -2.21 -11.85
CA VAL A 10 -7.09 -3.41 -11.89
C VAL A 10 -6.42 -3.64 -10.55
N SER A 11 -5.80 -2.61 -9.97
CA SER A 11 -5.15 -2.69 -8.66
C SER A 11 -6.12 -3.12 -7.55
N LEU A 12 -7.33 -2.58 -7.54
CA LEU A 12 -8.34 -2.90 -6.52
C LEU A 12 -8.87 -4.35 -6.66
N VAL A 13 -9.20 -4.78 -7.87
CA VAL A 13 -9.66 -6.15 -8.12
C VAL A 13 -8.55 -7.15 -7.78
N THR A 14 -7.32 -6.84 -8.15
CA THR A 14 -6.14 -7.66 -7.83
C THR A 14 -5.95 -7.84 -6.32
N MET A 15 -6.16 -6.78 -5.55
CA MET A 15 -6.11 -6.84 -4.08
C MET A 15 -7.16 -7.79 -3.51
N VAL A 16 -8.39 -7.76 -4.01
CA VAL A 16 -9.46 -8.66 -3.58
C VAL A 16 -9.11 -10.12 -3.89
N ILE A 17 -8.61 -10.38 -5.11
CA ILE A 17 -8.18 -11.72 -5.53
C ILE A 17 -7.02 -12.21 -4.65
N GLY A 18 -6.04 -11.36 -4.36
CA GLY A 18 -4.92 -11.69 -3.47
C GLY A 18 -5.40 -12.07 -2.06
N ALA A 19 -6.27 -11.24 -1.47
CA ALA A 19 -6.82 -11.50 -0.14
C ALA A 19 -7.60 -12.81 -0.10
N PHE A 20 -8.46 -13.06 -1.09
CA PHE A 20 -9.24 -14.28 -1.19
C PHE A 20 -8.36 -15.52 -1.37
N SER A 21 -7.33 -15.44 -2.21
CA SER A 21 -6.37 -16.53 -2.43
C SER A 21 -5.63 -16.89 -1.16
N VAL A 22 -5.16 -15.89 -0.40
CA VAL A 22 -4.51 -16.13 0.91
C VAL A 22 -5.48 -16.75 1.90
N GLY A 23 -6.73 -16.29 1.94
CA GLY A 23 -7.76 -16.87 2.80
C GLY A 23 -8.03 -18.34 2.48
N LEU A 24 -8.16 -18.70 1.18
CA LEU A 24 -8.36 -20.09 0.75
C LEU A 24 -7.17 -20.98 1.11
N VAL A 25 -5.94 -20.56 0.81
CA VAL A 25 -4.74 -21.34 1.15
C VAL A 25 -4.59 -21.44 2.66
N GLY A 26 -4.91 -20.39 3.41
CA GLY A 26 -4.90 -20.39 4.87
C GLY A 26 -5.90 -21.41 5.47
N MET A 27 -7.08 -21.51 4.87
CA MET A 27 -8.07 -22.53 5.25
C MET A 27 -7.54 -23.93 5.00
N LEU A 28 -6.89 -24.18 3.86
CA LEU A 28 -6.27 -25.49 3.53
C LEU A 28 -5.12 -25.83 4.48
N LEU A 29 -4.39 -24.85 4.97
CA LEU A 29 -3.31 -25.02 5.94
C LEU A 29 -3.79 -25.08 7.41
N GLY A 30 -5.11 -25.02 7.66
CA GLY A 30 -5.69 -25.08 9.00
C GLY A 30 -5.59 -23.79 9.82
N GLN A 31 -5.20 -22.67 9.22
CA GLN A 31 -5.10 -21.38 9.92
C GLN A 31 -6.40 -20.56 9.92
N GLY A 32 -7.41 -20.99 9.20
CA GLY A 32 -8.68 -20.29 9.06
C GLY A 32 -8.63 -19.16 8.02
N PHE A 33 -9.76 -18.97 7.32
CA PHE A 33 -9.88 -18.02 6.22
C PHE A 33 -9.68 -16.56 6.69
N GLY A 34 -10.45 -16.14 7.69
CA GLY A 34 -10.41 -14.76 8.21
C GLY A 34 -9.09 -14.40 8.87
N HIS A 35 -8.51 -15.32 9.65
CA HIS A 35 -7.22 -15.13 10.29
C HIS A 35 -6.10 -14.88 9.26
N SER A 36 -6.03 -15.70 8.21
CA SER A 36 -5.00 -15.55 7.17
C SER A 36 -5.14 -14.23 6.40
N ILE A 37 -6.35 -13.76 6.17
CA ILE A 37 -6.58 -12.44 5.56
C ILE A 37 -6.14 -11.32 6.50
N LEU A 38 -6.56 -11.34 7.76
CA LEU A 38 -6.30 -10.25 8.71
C LEU A 38 -4.82 -10.16 9.12
N TYR A 39 -4.15 -11.31 9.29
CA TYR A 39 -2.78 -11.33 9.83
C TYR A 39 -1.67 -11.51 8.77
N VAL A 40 -2.02 -11.89 7.53
CA VAL A 40 -1.03 -12.04 6.45
C VAL A 40 -1.34 -11.13 5.26
N SER A 41 -2.52 -11.28 4.64
CA SER A 41 -2.84 -10.57 3.41
C SER A 41 -2.97 -9.07 3.61
N PHE A 42 -3.81 -8.64 4.55
CA PHE A 42 -4.05 -7.21 4.81
C PHE A 42 -2.80 -6.45 5.25
N PRO A 43 -1.96 -6.97 6.17
CA PRO A 43 -0.70 -6.32 6.51
C PRO A 43 0.25 -6.14 5.34
N GLN A 44 0.29 -7.07 4.38
CA GLN A 44 1.11 -6.92 3.18
C GLN A 44 0.62 -5.79 2.27
N MET A 45 -0.72 -5.61 2.18
CA MET A 45 -1.35 -4.68 1.25
C MET A 45 -1.62 -3.30 1.84
N VAL A 46 -1.42 -3.10 3.15
CA VAL A 46 -1.80 -1.86 3.85
C VAL A 46 -0.91 -0.66 3.56
N GLY A 47 0.17 -0.83 2.80
CA GLY A 47 0.99 0.27 2.34
C GLY A 47 2.12 0.71 3.26
N GLY A 48 2.70 -0.22 4.04
CA GLY A 48 3.92 -0.06 4.81
C GLY A 48 3.75 0.10 6.31
N MET A 49 4.86 0.20 7.05
CA MET A 49 4.87 0.18 8.51
C MET A 49 4.16 1.40 9.13
N GLY A 50 4.59 2.60 8.78
CA GLY A 50 4.11 3.82 9.44
C GLY A 50 2.68 4.20 9.04
N ALA A 51 2.39 4.25 7.74
CA ALA A 51 1.08 4.66 7.23
C ALA A 51 0.06 3.52 7.17
N GLY A 52 0.50 2.28 7.30
CA GLY A 52 -0.34 1.08 7.18
C GLY A 52 -0.42 0.27 8.47
N ILE A 53 0.66 -0.42 8.86
CA ILE A 53 0.66 -1.34 10.01
C ILE A 53 0.34 -0.63 11.32
N LEU A 54 0.91 0.57 11.53
CA LEU A 54 0.66 1.31 12.77
C LEU A 54 -0.83 1.66 12.98
N PRO A 55 -1.55 2.26 12.01
CA PRO A 55 -2.98 2.46 12.14
C PRO A 55 -3.77 1.15 12.15
N LEU A 56 -3.37 0.13 11.34
CA LEU A 56 -4.05 -1.16 11.32
C LEU A 56 -3.97 -1.88 12.69
N SER A 57 -2.80 -1.89 13.32
CA SER A 57 -2.63 -2.46 14.65
C SER A 57 -3.47 -1.77 15.70
N LYS A 58 -3.60 -0.43 15.61
CA LYS A 58 -4.48 0.34 16.50
C LYS A 58 -5.96 0.01 16.29
N ILE A 59 -6.39 -0.13 15.03
CA ILE A 59 -7.75 -0.55 14.69
C ILE A 59 -8.04 -1.95 15.22
N TYR A 60 -7.12 -2.90 15.04
CA TYR A 60 -7.28 -4.25 15.55
C TYR A 60 -7.28 -4.29 17.07
N ALA A 61 -6.39 -3.54 17.73
CA ALA A 61 -6.34 -3.47 19.18
C ALA A 61 -7.67 -2.96 19.77
N SER A 62 -8.30 -1.96 19.14
CA SER A 62 -9.59 -1.43 19.59
C SER A 62 -10.74 -2.40 19.36
N ASN A 63 -10.72 -3.18 18.27
CA ASN A 63 -11.80 -4.10 17.93
C ASN A 63 -11.66 -5.48 18.58
N LEU A 64 -10.44 -5.98 18.78
CA LEU A 64 -10.17 -7.31 19.35
C LEU A 64 -9.78 -7.24 20.84
N HIS A 65 -9.90 -6.07 21.48
CA HIS A 65 -9.54 -5.84 22.87
C HIS A 65 -8.14 -6.31 23.24
N GLY A 66 -7.19 -6.18 22.29
CA GLY A 66 -5.80 -6.62 22.43
C GLY A 66 -4.82 -5.46 22.71
N ASP A 67 -3.57 -5.82 23.03
CA ASP A 67 -2.48 -4.87 23.12
C ASP A 67 -1.94 -4.49 21.75
N GLN A 68 -1.79 -3.17 21.49
CA GLN A 68 -1.35 -2.66 20.18
C GLN A 68 0.06 -3.12 19.82
N ALA A 69 0.99 -3.17 20.79
CA ALA A 69 2.39 -3.56 20.52
C ALA A 69 2.47 -5.04 20.10
N THR A 70 1.71 -5.90 20.78
CA THR A 70 1.59 -7.32 20.46
C THR A 70 1.02 -7.51 19.05
N ILE A 71 -0.07 -6.83 18.74
CA ILE A 71 -0.70 -6.92 17.40
C ILE A 71 0.24 -6.36 16.32
N PHE A 72 0.90 -5.23 16.57
CA PHE A 72 1.89 -4.66 15.65
C PHE A 72 3.00 -5.68 15.33
N SER A 73 3.53 -6.35 16.36
CA SER A 73 4.58 -7.36 16.21
C SER A 73 4.12 -8.60 15.42
N GLN A 74 2.83 -8.92 15.46
CA GLN A 74 2.24 -10.00 14.65
C GLN A 74 2.04 -9.59 13.17
N LEU A 75 1.71 -8.33 12.91
CA LEU A 75 1.45 -7.83 11.55
C LEU A 75 2.72 -7.44 10.78
N ALA A 76 3.74 -6.91 11.48
CA ALA A 76 4.98 -6.40 10.88
C ALA A 76 5.73 -7.41 10.00
N PRO A 77 5.83 -8.71 10.35
CA PRO A 77 6.49 -9.72 9.52
C PRO A 77 5.89 -9.85 8.14
N ALA A 78 4.56 -9.77 8.02
CA ALA A 78 3.87 -9.92 6.74
C ALA A 78 4.25 -8.81 5.76
N THR A 79 4.29 -7.57 6.21
CA THR A 79 4.69 -6.42 5.38
C THR A 79 6.16 -6.53 4.97
N THR A 80 7.04 -6.95 5.87
CA THR A 80 8.47 -7.08 5.58
C THR A 80 8.74 -8.18 4.57
N LEU A 81 8.18 -9.38 4.82
CA LEU A 81 8.35 -10.51 3.91
C LEU A 81 7.67 -10.25 2.56
N GLY A 82 6.47 -9.67 2.56
CA GLY A 82 5.76 -9.26 1.36
C GLY A 82 6.59 -8.33 0.48
N ASN A 83 7.26 -7.34 1.08
CA ASN A 83 8.14 -6.42 0.35
C ASN A 83 9.35 -7.13 -0.28
N ILE A 84 10.00 -8.04 0.44
CA ILE A 84 11.13 -8.83 -0.08
C ILE A 84 10.67 -9.69 -1.25
N LEU A 85 9.57 -10.41 -1.09
CA LEU A 85 9.01 -11.26 -2.13
C LEU A 85 8.54 -10.44 -3.35
N ALA A 86 7.99 -9.25 -3.13
CA ALA A 86 7.59 -8.33 -4.20
C ALA A 86 8.80 -7.84 -5.02
N ILE A 87 9.92 -7.50 -4.37
CA ILE A 87 11.16 -7.12 -5.06
C ILE A 87 11.67 -8.29 -5.91
N ILE A 88 11.78 -9.48 -5.31
CA ILE A 88 12.24 -10.68 -6.03
C ILE A 88 11.30 -11.00 -7.20
N GLY A 89 9.99 -10.99 -6.98
CA GLY A 89 8.98 -11.23 -8.00
C GLY A 89 9.06 -10.24 -9.16
N ALA A 90 9.21 -8.95 -8.87
CA ALA A 90 9.36 -7.91 -9.90
C ALA A 90 10.61 -8.09 -10.75
N VAL A 91 11.74 -8.42 -10.12
CA VAL A 91 13.01 -8.74 -10.85
C VAL A 91 12.85 -9.97 -11.73
N LEU A 92 12.25 -11.03 -11.20
CA LEU A 92 12.03 -12.27 -11.96
C LEU A 92 11.13 -12.04 -13.16
N ILE A 93 9.98 -11.40 -12.98
CA ILE A 93 9.05 -11.07 -14.06
C ILE A 93 9.75 -10.19 -15.12
N SER A 94 10.48 -9.16 -14.68
CA SER A 94 11.20 -8.25 -15.57
C SER A 94 12.21 -8.97 -16.43
N LYS A 95 12.98 -9.92 -15.86
CA LYS A 95 14.01 -10.69 -16.59
C LYS A 95 13.41 -11.75 -17.51
N VAL A 96 12.41 -12.51 -17.02
CA VAL A 96 11.79 -13.59 -17.79
C VAL A 96 11.08 -13.06 -19.02
N PHE A 97 10.40 -11.92 -18.90
CA PHE A 97 9.61 -11.33 -19.96
C PHE A 97 10.31 -10.16 -20.69
N VAL A 98 11.64 -10.03 -20.60
CA VAL A 98 12.39 -8.90 -21.15
C VAL A 98 12.14 -8.70 -22.66
N ASN A 99 12.06 -9.78 -23.43
CA ASN A 99 11.82 -9.76 -24.88
C ASN A 99 10.37 -10.05 -25.27
N SER A 100 9.45 -10.08 -24.32
CA SER A 100 8.04 -10.37 -24.59
C SER A 100 7.30 -9.14 -25.12
N LYS A 101 6.33 -9.34 -26.01
CA LYS A 101 5.39 -8.31 -26.43
C LYS A 101 4.51 -7.79 -25.27
N SER A 102 4.41 -8.55 -24.20
CA SER A 102 3.69 -8.19 -22.96
C SER A 102 4.45 -7.20 -22.09
N ASN A 103 5.69 -6.85 -22.46
CA ASN A 103 6.56 -5.94 -21.71
C ASN A 103 6.54 -4.54 -22.33
N GLY A 104 6.04 -3.58 -21.58
CA GLY A 104 5.98 -2.16 -21.96
C GLY A 104 7.22 -1.35 -21.57
N HIS A 105 8.25 -2.00 -20.96
CA HIS A 105 9.50 -1.35 -20.52
C HIS A 105 9.26 -0.09 -19.67
N GLY A 106 8.40 -0.20 -18.67
CA GLY A 106 8.07 0.89 -17.75
C GLY A 106 6.90 1.78 -18.18
N VAL A 107 6.24 1.47 -19.29
CA VAL A 107 5.07 2.21 -19.80
C VAL A 107 3.82 1.34 -19.72
N LEU A 108 2.78 1.81 -19.04
CA LEU A 108 1.51 1.06 -18.88
C LEU A 108 0.68 0.97 -20.17
N ILE A 109 0.74 1.99 -20.98
CA ILE A 109 0.04 2.09 -22.29
C ILE A 109 1.03 2.65 -23.30
N PRO A 110 0.97 2.28 -24.58
CA PRO A 110 1.76 2.93 -25.61
C PRO A 110 1.41 4.44 -25.67
N VAL A 111 2.25 5.29 -25.10
CA VAL A 111 2.09 6.76 -25.08
C VAL A 111 3.41 7.41 -25.50
N ASN A 112 3.31 8.53 -26.21
CA ASN A 112 4.48 9.36 -26.52
C ASN A 112 5.17 9.84 -25.25
N LYS A 113 6.49 9.62 -25.14
CA LYS A 113 7.33 9.90 -23.97
C LYS A 113 7.43 11.41 -23.60
N ASP A 114 6.91 12.31 -24.43
CA ASP A 114 7.05 13.76 -24.23
C ASP A 114 6.12 14.37 -23.16
N GLU A 115 5.12 13.62 -22.68
CA GLU A 115 4.13 14.13 -21.71
C GLU A 115 4.55 13.92 -20.22
N LEU A 116 5.71 13.35 -19.92
CA LEU A 116 6.14 12.98 -18.57
C LEU A 116 7.14 13.94 -17.93
N LYS A 117 7.13 15.21 -18.29
CA LYS A 117 8.00 16.20 -17.62
C LYS A 117 7.50 16.48 -16.20
N LYS A 118 8.22 15.98 -15.18
CA LYS A 118 8.04 16.36 -13.78
C LYS A 118 8.57 17.80 -13.61
N GLU A 119 7.71 18.73 -13.18
CA GLU A 119 8.14 20.01 -12.65
C GLU A 119 9.00 19.78 -11.40
N LYS A 120 10.22 20.32 -11.39
CA LYS A 120 11.06 20.34 -10.18
C LYS A 120 10.47 21.41 -9.24
N LEU A 121 9.89 20.97 -8.14
CA LEU A 121 9.41 21.86 -7.08
C LEU A 121 10.61 22.40 -6.30
N ASN A 122 10.74 23.72 -6.22
CA ASN A 122 11.72 24.37 -5.33
C ASN A 122 11.16 24.39 -3.91
N LEU A 123 11.90 23.83 -2.96
CA LEU A 123 11.50 23.80 -1.56
C LEU A 123 11.49 25.21 -0.97
N ASN A 124 10.31 25.64 -0.49
CA ASN A 124 10.11 26.92 0.19
C ASN A 124 9.55 26.63 1.61
N PRO A 125 10.18 27.16 2.68
CA PRO A 125 9.72 26.96 4.05
C PRO A 125 8.26 27.36 4.29
N THR A 126 7.80 28.45 3.68
CA THR A 126 6.41 28.91 3.81
C THR A 126 5.43 27.91 3.22
N ASP A 127 5.73 27.38 2.03
CA ASP A 127 4.87 26.42 1.34
C ASP A 127 4.84 25.08 2.08
N ILE A 128 5.95 24.66 2.68
CA ILE A 128 6.02 23.49 3.55
C ILE A 128 5.09 23.69 4.76
N GLY A 129 5.10 24.88 5.38
CA GLY A 129 4.21 25.23 6.50
C GLY A 129 2.74 25.16 6.10
N VAL A 130 2.37 25.68 4.94
CA VAL A 130 1.00 25.61 4.39
C VAL A 130 0.59 24.17 4.16
N GLY A 131 1.46 23.34 3.57
CA GLY A 131 1.23 21.91 3.36
C GLY A 131 1.01 21.15 4.66
N MET A 132 1.79 21.47 5.70
CA MET A 132 1.65 20.92 7.04
C MET A 132 0.30 21.28 7.66
N MET A 133 -0.11 22.55 7.61
CA MET A 133 -1.39 23.01 8.14
C MET A 133 -2.56 22.33 7.44
N PHE A 134 -2.51 22.17 6.11
CA PHE A 134 -3.51 21.43 5.37
C PHE A 134 -3.60 19.98 5.82
N ALA A 135 -2.46 19.29 5.98
CA ALA A 135 -2.43 17.90 6.44
C ALA A 135 -3.04 17.74 7.84
N PHE A 136 -2.73 18.65 8.77
CA PHE A 136 -3.34 18.66 10.10
C PHE A 136 -4.84 18.95 10.07
N THR A 137 -5.30 19.85 9.20
CA THR A 137 -6.73 20.13 9.01
C THR A 137 -7.47 18.86 8.57
N ILE A 138 -6.93 18.14 7.58
CA ILE A 138 -7.53 16.86 7.14
C ILE A 138 -7.53 15.83 8.27
N PHE A 139 -6.46 15.75 9.07
CA PHE A 139 -6.42 14.87 10.23
C PHE A 139 -7.52 15.21 11.25
N LEU A 140 -7.67 16.47 11.62
CA LEU A 140 -8.71 16.92 12.55
C LEU A 140 -10.12 16.63 12.01
N LEU A 141 -10.36 16.87 10.73
CA LEU A 141 -11.62 16.50 10.09
C LEU A 141 -11.89 14.99 10.17
N GLY A 142 -10.88 14.17 9.96
CA GLY A 142 -10.97 12.71 10.13
C GLY A 142 -11.32 12.29 11.55
N VAL A 143 -10.74 12.95 12.56
CA VAL A 143 -11.07 12.73 13.98
C VAL A 143 -12.50 13.14 14.29
N ILE A 144 -12.95 14.29 13.79
CA ILE A 144 -14.34 14.76 13.97
C ILE A 144 -15.33 13.77 13.33
N CYS A 145 -15.07 13.33 12.09
CA CYS A 145 -15.92 12.33 11.43
C CYS A 145 -15.99 11.01 12.21
N ASN A 146 -14.86 10.56 12.78
CA ASN A 146 -14.84 9.36 13.62
C ASN A 146 -15.70 9.51 14.89
N ALA A 147 -15.79 10.71 15.48
CA ALA A 147 -16.65 10.97 16.61
C ALA A 147 -18.15 10.77 16.29
N PHE A 148 -18.57 11.06 15.05
CA PHE A 148 -19.94 10.82 14.57
C PHE A 148 -20.17 9.35 14.15
N VAL A 149 -19.15 8.68 13.62
CA VAL A 149 -19.24 7.29 13.15
C VAL A 149 -18.08 6.48 13.74
N PRO A 150 -18.18 6.02 15.01
CA PRO A 150 -17.10 5.33 15.72
C PRO A 150 -16.63 4.02 15.07
N LYS A 151 -17.45 3.38 14.24
CA LYS A 151 -17.14 2.13 13.55
C LYS A 151 -16.02 2.27 12.49
N ILE A 152 -15.76 3.49 12.01
CA ILE A 152 -14.76 3.77 10.98
C ILE A 152 -13.66 4.63 11.61
N HIS A 153 -12.42 4.13 11.58
CA HIS A 153 -11.29 4.82 12.20
C HIS A 153 -10.98 6.16 11.52
N SER A 154 -10.49 7.16 12.29
CA SER A 154 -10.16 8.51 11.81
C SER A 154 -9.25 8.53 10.57
N TYR A 155 -8.28 7.62 10.49
CA TYR A 155 -7.39 7.53 9.31
C TYR A 155 -8.13 7.17 8.02
N ALA A 156 -9.15 6.31 8.10
CA ALA A 156 -9.98 5.99 6.95
C ALA A 156 -10.77 7.21 6.47
N PHE A 157 -11.34 8.00 7.40
CA PHE A 157 -12.00 9.26 7.05
C PHE A 157 -11.05 10.26 6.41
N MET A 158 -9.82 10.42 6.92
CA MET A 158 -8.80 11.27 6.28
C MET A 158 -8.62 10.93 4.81
N ILE A 159 -8.47 9.65 4.50
CA ILE A 159 -8.23 9.18 3.13
C ILE A 159 -9.46 9.41 2.26
N ILE A 160 -10.66 9.11 2.77
CA ILE A 160 -11.92 9.36 2.07
C ILE A 160 -12.09 10.86 1.77
N ILE A 161 -11.82 11.73 2.75
CA ILE A 161 -11.91 13.18 2.57
C ILE A 161 -10.95 13.66 1.47
N VAL A 162 -9.68 13.25 1.54
CA VAL A 162 -8.68 13.63 0.51
C VAL A 162 -9.09 13.11 -0.86
N PHE A 163 -9.61 11.89 -0.94
CA PHE A 163 -10.07 11.31 -2.19
C PHE A 163 -11.25 12.12 -2.78
N ILE A 164 -12.23 12.49 -1.97
CA ILE A 164 -13.36 13.31 -2.39
C ILE A 164 -12.90 14.69 -2.87
N LEU A 165 -12.04 15.37 -2.08
CA LEU A 165 -11.49 16.67 -2.44
C LEU A 165 -10.73 16.62 -3.78
N LYS A 166 -9.99 15.54 -4.01
CA LYS A 166 -9.25 15.34 -5.26
C LYS A 166 -10.16 14.99 -6.43
N ALA A 167 -11.19 14.17 -6.20
CA ALA A 167 -12.17 13.79 -7.23
C ALA A 167 -13.02 14.98 -7.71
N LEU A 168 -13.31 15.90 -6.79
CA LEU A 168 -14.06 17.13 -7.08
C LEU A 168 -13.18 18.27 -7.63
N ASP A 169 -11.85 18.06 -7.69
CA ASP A 169 -10.85 19.06 -8.12
C ASP A 169 -10.95 20.41 -7.38
N VAL A 170 -11.35 20.36 -6.10
CA VAL A 170 -11.53 21.55 -5.25
C VAL A 170 -10.20 22.11 -4.74
N VAL A 171 -9.18 21.26 -4.65
CA VAL A 171 -7.86 21.67 -4.11
C VAL A 171 -7.03 22.31 -5.20
N PRO A 172 -6.63 23.60 -5.06
CA PRO A 172 -5.77 24.27 -6.02
C PRO A 172 -4.40 23.56 -6.16
N LYS A 173 -3.85 23.52 -7.37
CA LYS A 173 -2.53 22.91 -7.63
C LYS A 173 -1.41 23.49 -6.76
N THR A 174 -1.48 24.76 -6.42
CA THR A 174 -0.52 25.41 -5.50
C THR A 174 -0.53 24.75 -4.13
N LEU A 175 -1.72 24.48 -3.57
CA LEU A 175 -1.87 23.81 -2.29
C LEU A 175 -1.44 22.33 -2.36
N GLU A 176 -1.75 21.64 -3.46
CA GLU A 176 -1.24 20.28 -3.69
C GLU A 176 0.30 20.26 -3.68
N ASN A 177 0.94 21.21 -4.34
CA ASN A 177 2.40 21.34 -4.35
C ASN A 177 2.96 21.59 -2.94
N CYS A 178 2.30 22.43 -2.13
CA CYS A 178 2.67 22.63 -0.73
C CYS A 178 2.63 21.33 0.08
N VAL A 179 1.57 20.52 -0.09
CA VAL A 179 1.44 19.21 0.57
C VAL A 179 2.53 18.24 0.10
N VAL A 180 2.84 18.23 -1.20
CA VAL A 180 3.93 17.41 -1.75
C VAL A 180 5.29 17.82 -1.17
N MET A 181 5.57 19.14 -1.04
CA MET A 181 6.80 19.63 -0.42
C MET A 181 6.89 19.22 1.06
N PHE A 182 5.82 19.37 1.83
CA PHE A 182 5.76 18.90 3.21
C PHE A 182 6.03 17.38 3.31
N ASN A 183 5.38 16.57 2.46
CA ASN A 183 5.62 15.14 2.39
C ASN A 183 7.09 14.80 2.06
N GLN A 184 7.73 15.53 1.14
CA GLN A 184 9.14 15.31 0.82
C GLN A 184 10.05 15.56 2.02
N VAL A 185 9.79 16.60 2.81
CA VAL A 185 10.56 16.90 4.03
C VAL A 185 10.39 15.79 5.06
N ILE A 186 9.16 15.32 5.30
CA ILE A 186 8.88 14.21 6.22
C ILE A 186 9.59 12.93 5.75
N MET A 187 9.46 12.59 4.47
CA MET A 187 10.06 11.37 3.90
C MET A 187 11.58 11.39 3.94
N SER A 188 12.21 12.54 3.69
CA SER A 188 13.66 12.65 3.63
C SER A 188 14.32 12.72 5.01
N ASN A 189 13.67 13.38 5.99
CA ASN A 189 14.33 13.74 7.24
C ASN A 189 13.78 12.98 8.46
N LEU A 190 12.47 12.71 8.49
CA LEU A 190 11.81 12.18 9.69
C LEU A 190 11.43 10.69 9.58
N THR A 191 11.17 10.18 8.38
CA THR A 191 10.64 8.82 8.21
C THR A 191 11.54 7.76 8.82
N HIS A 192 12.85 7.84 8.62
CA HIS A 192 13.79 6.84 9.16
C HIS A 192 13.85 6.88 10.69
N ALA A 193 13.86 8.08 11.28
CA ALA A 193 13.87 8.24 12.75
C ALA A 193 12.56 7.74 13.36
N VAL A 194 11.41 8.08 12.75
CA VAL A 194 10.10 7.59 13.22
C VAL A 194 9.99 6.08 13.10
N LEU A 195 10.44 5.48 11.98
CA LEU A 195 10.42 4.02 11.81
C LEU A 195 11.34 3.31 12.80
N ALA A 196 12.52 3.87 13.09
CA ALA A 196 13.41 3.34 14.12
C ALA A 196 12.74 3.40 15.51
N GLY A 197 12.11 4.53 15.86
CA GLY A 197 11.37 4.68 17.10
C GLY A 197 10.20 3.69 17.23
N ILE A 198 9.42 3.49 16.16
CA ILE A 198 8.35 2.49 16.10
C ILE A 198 8.92 1.08 16.30
N GLY A 199 10.03 0.76 15.61
CA GLY A 199 10.69 -0.54 15.76
C GLY A 199 11.12 -0.83 17.18
N LEU A 200 11.73 0.15 17.85
CA LEU A 200 12.20 0.00 19.23
C LEU A 200 11.06 -0.07 20.25
N SER A 201 9.95 0.64 20.02
CA SER A 201 8.85 0.75 20.98
C SER A 201 7.75 -0.29 20.83
N LEU A 202 7.51 -0.79 19.59
CA LEU A 202 6.38 -1.66 19.30
C LEU A 202 6.75 -3.07 18.82
N ILE A 203 8.02 -3.33 18.47
CA ILE A 203 8.42 -4.67 18.01
C ILE A 203 8.84 -5.54 19.20
N ASP A 204 8.07 -6.60 19.45
CA ASP A 204 8.47 -7.72 20.29
C ASP A 204 9.16 -8.78 19.41
N LEU A 205 10.49 -8.93 19.59
CA LEU A 205 11.29 -9.87 18.80
C LEU A 205 10.88 -11.34 19.01
N ALA A 206 10.37 -11.69 20.19
CA ALA A 206 9.91 -13.06 20.45
C ALA A 206 8.62 -13.37 19.66
N THR A 207 7.68 -12.45 19.64
CA THR A 207 6.44 -12.55 18.82
C THR A 207 6.77 -12.55 17.34
N LEU A 208 7.71 -11.70 16.90
CA LEU A 208 8.19 -11.66 15.51
C LEU A 208 8.75 -13.03 15.07
N ALA A 209 9.64 -13.61 15.87
CA ALA A 209 10.26 -14.92 15.59
C ALA A 209 9.22 -16.06 15.51
N LYS A 210 8.21 -16.06 16.37
CA LYS A 210 7.12 -17.03 16.36
C LYS A 210 6.21 -16.89 15.15
N ALA A 211 6.01 -15.68 14.64
CA ALA A 211 5.21 -15.43 13.44
C ALA A 211 5.87 -15.97 12.17
N MET A 212 7.20 -16.04 12.11
CA MET A 212 7.97 -16.51 10.94
C MET A 212 8.02 -18.03 10.86
N ASN A 213 6.93 -18.67 10.47
CA ASN A 213 6.85 -20.10 10.23
C ASN A 213 6.63 -20.44 8.75
N VAL A 214 6.75 -21.73 8.37
CA VAL A 214 6.62 -22.17 6.98
C VAL A 214 5.25 -21.84 6.39
N GLN A 215 4.17 -21.99 7.17
CA GLN A 215 2.82 -21.67 6.71
C GLN A 215 2.69 -20.16 6.38
N PHE A 216 3.26 -19.31 7.22
CA PHE A 216 3.31 -17.86 7.00
C PHE A 216 4.05 -17.48 5.71
N ILE A 217 5.19 -18.15 5.44
CA ILE A 217 5.96 -17.94 4.20
C ILE A 217 5.12 -18.36 2.98
N ILE A 218 4.45 -19.51 3.04
CA ILE A 218 3.56 -19.99 1.96
C ILE A 218 2.43 -18.97 1.71
N LEU A 219 1.76 -18.50 2.76
CA LEU A 219 0.67 -17.52 2.65
C LEU A 219 1.17 -16.19 2.06
N SER A 220 2.33 -15.72 2.52
CA SER A 220 2.94 -14.50 2.00
C SER A 220 3.31 -14.62 0.52
N LEU A 221 3.86 -15.76 0.12
CA LEU A 221 4.17 -16.04 -1.28
C LEU A 221 2.89 -16.15 -2.13
N THR A 222 1.84 -16.78 -1.59
CA THR A 222 0.53 -16.87 -2.24
C THR A 222 -0.03 -15.49 -2.55
N SER A 223 0.07 -14.53 -1.62
CA SER A 223 -0.37 -13.16 -1.85
C SER A 223 0.35 -12.53 -3.05
N VAL A 224 1.68 -12.58 -3.04
CA VAL A 224 2.50 -11.94 -4.09
C VAL A 224 2.25 -12.58 -5.45
N VAL A 225 2.22 -13.92 -5.52
CA VAL A 225 2.01 -14.66 -6.77
C VAL A 225 0.59 -14.46 -7.30
N ALA A 226 -0.43 -14.61 -6.45
CA ALA A 226 -1.82 -14.45 -6.86
C ALA A 226 -2.10 -13.03 -7.38
N MET A 227 -1.58 -12.01 -6.68
CA MET A 227 -1.73 -10.62 -7.12
C MET A 227 -0.95 -10.33 -8.40
N GLY A 228 0.26 -10.84 -8.54
CA GLY A 228 1.06 -10.68 -9.76
C GLY A 228 0.37 -11.26 -10.98
N LEU A 229 -0.12 -12.49 -10.87
CA LEU A 229 -0.84 -13.17 -11.94
C LEU A 229 -2.18 -12.50 -12.27
N ALA A 230 -2.98 -12.18 -11.24
CA ALA A 230 -4.25 -11.50 -11.44
C ALA A 230 -4.06 -10.13 -12.10
N ALA A 231 -3.06 -9.36 -11.69
CA ALA A 231 -2.75 -8.06 -12.28
C ALA A 231 -2.32 -8.18 -13.75
N ALA A 232 -1.49 -9.18 -14.08
CA ALA A 232 -1.10 -9.43 -15.46
C ALA A 232 -2.31 -9.73 -16.35
N ILE A 233 -3.12 -10.69 -15.93
CA ILE A 233 -4.29 -11.16 -16.69
C ILE A 233 -5.32 -10.03 -16.86
N ILE A 234 -5.73 -9.39 -15.76
CA ILE A 234 -6.74 -8.33 -15.81
C ILE A 234 -6.19 -7.10 -16.55
N GLY A 235 -4.91 -6.79 -16.38
CA GLY A 235 -4.25 -5.69 -17.10
C GLY A 235 -4.32 -5.88 -18.61
N GLU A 236 -4.06 -7.09 -19.10
CA GLU A 236 -4.18 -7.43 -20.52
C GLU A 236 -5.59 -7.19 -21.06
N PHE A 237 -6.63 -7.64 -20.33
CA PHE A 237 -8.03 -7.45 -20.71
C PHE A 237 -8.43 -5.97 -20.83
N VAL A 238 -7.84 -5.08 -20.04
CA VAL A 238 -8.13 -3.63 -20.10
C VAL A 238 -7.16 -2.87 -21.00
N GLY A 239 -6.27 -3.58 -21.73
CA GLY A 239 -5.33 -2.99 -22.69
C GLY A 239 -4.15 -2.28 -22.04
N LEU A 240 -3.68 -2.78 -20.89
CA LEU A 240 -2.43 -2.41 -20.26
C LEU A 240 -1.37 -3.50 -20.53
N PHE A 241 -0.11 -3.15 -20.48
CA PHE A 241 0.95 -4.15 -20.61
C PHE A 241 0.95 -5.09 -19.38
N PRO A 242 0.85 -6.42 -19.57
CA PRO A 242 0.76 -7.39 -18.49
C PRO A 242 1.92 -7.34 -17.50
N VAL A 243 3.16 -7.17 -17.97
CA VAL A 243 4.35 -7.10 -17.12
C VAL A 243 4.31 -5.88 -16.21
N GLU A 244 3.94 -4.73 -16.75
CA GLU A 244 3.82 -3.48 -16.01
C GLU A 244 2.69 -3.52 -14.98
N THR A 245 1.57 -4.12 -15.33
CA THR A 245 0.46 -4.30 -14.38
C THR A 245 0.79 -5.33 -13.30
N ALA A 246 1.45 -6.43 -13.64
CA ALA A 246 1.93 -7.40 -12.64
C ALA A 246 2.85 -6.74 -11.60
N ILE A 247 3.79 -5.92 -12.05
CA ILE A 247 4.70 -5.21 -11.16
C ILE A 247 4.00 -4.05 -10.44
N GLY A 248 3.32 -3.17 -11.19
CA GLY A 248 2.76 -1.93 -10.67
C GLY A 248 1.48 -2.08 -9.84
N ALA A 249 0.65 -3.09 -10.09
CA ALA A 249 -0.55 -3.38 -9.33
C ALA A 249 -0.42 -4.64 -8.47
N GLY A 250 0.31 -5.66 -8.92
CA GLY A 250 0.51 -6.91 -8.19
C GLY A 250 1.60 -6.80 -7.12
N MET A 251 2.86 -6.61 -7.55
CA MET A 251 4.01 -6.58 -6.62
C MET A 251 3.98 -5.35 -5.71
N ILE A 252 3.67 -4.18 -6.26
CA ILE A 252 3.63 -2.92 -5.52
C ILE A 252 2.64 -2.96 -4.35
N ASN A 253 1.49 -3.58 -4.50
CA ASN A 253 0.51 -3.69 -3.42
C ASN A 253 0.99 -4.56 -2.24
N ASN A 254 1.98 -5.41 -2.45
CA ASN A 254 2.64 -6.17 -1.38
C ASN A 254 3.91 -5.47 -0.85
N SER A 255 4.20 -4.26 -1.28
CA SER A 255 5.41 -3.54 -0.87
C SER A 255 5.20 -2.68 0.38
N MET A 256 6.31 -2.27 1.01
CA MET A 256 6.30 -1.44 2.22
C MET A 256 5.95 0.04 1.96
N GLY A 257 5.12 0.35 0.99
CA GLY A 257 4.74 1.73 0.70
C GLY A 257 5.82 2.53 -0.04
N GLY A 258 5.98 3.81 0.30
CA GLY A 258 6.82 4.73 -0.47
C GLY A 258 8.24 4.24 -0.77
N THR A 259 8.96 3.79 0.25
CA THR A 259 10.33 3.25 0.11
C THR A 259 10.34 1.88 -0.54
N GLY A 260 9.37 1.01 -0.23
CA GLY A 260 9.19 -0.29 -0.84
C GLY A 260 8.85 -0.17 -2.34
N ASN A 261 7.98 0.76 -2.71
CA ASN A 261 7.66 1.03 -4.12
C ASN A 261 8.91 1.41 -4.92
N ILE A 262 9.77 2.26 -4.36
CA ILE A 262 11.05 2.63 -4.98
C ILE A 262 11.94 1.41 -5.13
N ALA A 263 12.05 0.57 -4.11
CA ALA A 263 12.87 -0.62 -4.15
C ALA A 263 12.39 -1.62 -5.23
N VAL A 264 11.08 -1.90 -5.31
CA VAL A 264 10.49 -2.79 -6.32
C VAL A 264 10.72 -2.26 -7.74
N LEU A 265 10.44 -0.97 -7.97
CA LEU A 265 10.54 -0.37 -9.30
C LEU A 265 11.99 -0.16 -9.74
N SER A 266 12.88 0.22 -8.82
CA SER A 266 14.31 0.34 -9.12
C SER A 266 14.94 -1.01 -9.44
N ALA A 267 14.62 -2.05 -8.67
CA ALA A 267 15.13 -3.40 -8.90
C ALA A 267 14.65 -4.02 -10.22
N SER A 268 13.48 -3.60 -10.72
CA SER A 268 12.90 -4.05 -11.99
C SER A 268 13.11 -3.10 -13.16
N ASP A 269 13.84 -1.99 -12.95
CA ASP A 269 14.11 -0.94 -13.96
C ASP A 269 12.84 -0.31 -14.54
N ARG A 270 11.92 0.14 -13.63
CA ARG A 270 10.58 0.70 -13.98
C ARG A 270 10.22 1.93 -13.16
N MET A 271 11.20 2.78 -12.87
CA MET A 271 10.99 3.97 -12.06
C MET A 271 9.98 4.97 -12.65
N GLU A 272 9.72 4.92 -13.95
CA GLU A 272 8.70 5.73 -14.64
C GLU A 272 7.29 5.46 -14.10
N MET A 273 7.06 4.27 -13.54
CA MET A 273 5.77 3.88 -12.97
C MET A 273 5.55 4.37 -11.54
N ILE A 274 6.47 5.12 -10.93
CA ILE A 274 6.41 5.48 -9.50
C ILE A 274 5.11 6.20 -9.12
N ALA A 275 4.57 7.04 -9.99
CA ALA A 275 3.32 7.75 -9.74
C ALA A 275 2.12 6.80 -9.64
N PHE A 276 2.06 5.80 -10.53
CA PHE A 276 1.01 4.76 -10.52
C PHE A 276 1.15 3.84 -9.31
N ALA A 277 2.38 3.44 -9.00
CA ALA A 277 2.71 2.62 -7.84
C ALA A 277 2.28 3.29 -6.52
N GLN A 278 2.60 4.58 -6.35
CA GLN A 278 2.19 5.34 -5.17
C GLN A 278 0.68 5.44 -5.06
N MET A 279 -0.01 5.66 -6.18
CA MET A 279 -1.47 5.74 -6.23
C MET A 279 -2.13 4.41 -5.83
N ALA A 280 -1.69 3.30 -6.43
CA ALA A 280 -2.18 1.96 -6.13
C ALA A 280 -2.01 1.62 -4.65
N ASN A 281 -0.80 1.76 -4.15
CA ASN A 281 -0.45 1.39 -2.78
C ASN A 281 -1.20 2.23 -1.74
N ARG A 282 -1.39 3.54 -1.97
CA ARG A 282 -2.14 4.41 -1.05
C ARG A 282 -3.63 4.10 -1.04
N LEU A 283 -4.20 3.83 -2.21
CA LEU A 283 -5.62 3.50 -2.33
C LEU A 283 -5.92 2.13 -1.72
N SER A 284 -5.08 1.14 -2.00
CA SER A 284 -5.18 -0.19 -1.38
C SER A 284 -5.07 -0.11 0.13
N GLY A 285 -4.07 0.63 0.65
CA GLY A 285 -3.91 0.83 2.08
C GLY A 285 -5.13 1.45 2.75
N ALA A 286 -5.76 2.45 2.11
CA ALA A 286 -6.99 3.06 2.59
C ALA A 286 -8.13 2.06 2.74
N ILE A 287 -8.36 1.28 1.70
CA ILE A 287 -9.43 0.28 1.66
C ILE A 287 -9.16 -0.81 2.70
N ILE A 288 -7.92 -1.26 2.84
CA ILE A 288 -7.53 -2.26 3.85
C ILE A 288 -7.78 -1.75 5.28
N LEU A 289 -7.52 -0.48 5.59
CA LEU A 289 -7.82 0.07 6.91
C LEU A 289 -9.33 0.02 7.22
N ILE A 290 -10.17 0.29 6.23
CA ILE A 290 -11.64 0.21 6.37
C ILE A 290 -12.07 -1.25 6.52
N LEU A 291 -11.69 -2.11 5.57
CA LEU A 291 -12.09 -3.52 5.56
C LEU A 291 -11.51 -4.29 6.73
N GLY A 292 -10.27 -3.98 7.13
CA GLY A 292 -9.62 -4.60 8.28
C GLY A 292 -10.35 -4.27 9.59
N GLY A 293 -10.80 -3.03 9.75
CA GLY A 293 -11.61 -2.64 10.88
C GLY A 293 -12.97 -3.36 10.91
N LEU A 294 -13.65 -3.43 9.77
CA LEU A 294 -14.94 -4.12 9.65
C LEU A 294 -14.81 -5.62 9.91
N LEU A 295 -13.84 -6.30 9.28
CA LEU A 295 -13.63 -7.73 9.48
C LEU A 295 -13.17 -8.08 10.90
N ALA A 296 -12.29 -7.25 11.50
CA ALA A 296 -11.89 -7.45 12.88
C ALA A 296 -13.07 -7.33 13.84
N SER A 297 -14.00 -6.40 13.59
CA SER A 297 -15.22 -6.27 14.40
C SER A 297 -16.23 -7.40 14.24
N MET A 298 -16.16 -8.18 13.15
CA MET A 298 -17.03 -9.36 12.92
C MET A 298 -16.48 -10.65 13.55
N LEU A 299 -15.20 -10.65 13.91
CA LEU A 299 -14.54 -11.82 14.54
C LEU A 299 -14.54 -11.71 16.07
N ASN A 300 -15.05 -10.63 16.62
CA ASN A 300 -15.26 -10.39 18.04
C ASN A 300 -16.72 -10.73 18.39
#